data_db7532d62888095a88dee0e52b04d465
#
_entry.id   db7532d62888095a88dee0e52b04d465
#
_cell.length_a   1.000
_cell.length_b   1.000
_cell.length_c   1.000
_cell.angle_alpha   90.00
_cell.angle_beta   90.00
_cell.angle_gamma   90.00
#
_symmetry.space_group_name_H-M   'P 1'
#
loop_
_entity.id
_entity.type
_entity.pdbx_description
1 polymer ?
#
loop_
_entity_poly.entity_id
_entity_poly.type
_entity_poly.pdbx_seq_one_letter_code
_entity_poly.pdbx_strand_id
1 'polypeptide(L)'
;MVMRFPNAQLSPPIPGNDGLRFLNFRGEALEGRGDVLLYAPPGFESKRGVPLLLLLHGVHGCQWNWWLNGSVDRTASEMLRDGTMSPVLIAMPSDGLWGDGSGYVPHPHGNYEKWIVDDIPGCLSELFPQLQRGKFFLAGLSMGGFAAMRLGMKYATRVLGISAHSSVTHVAQLSRFIPYPPEAFQFAGGTDTDLLYWAKTNRALLPPLRFDCGTEDSLIEENRMLHRDLTELRVPHTYEEFRGNHDWPYWTEHVRRTLAFCKRVLEG
;
A
#
# COMPACT_ATOMS: atom_id res chain seq x y z
N MET A 1 5.90 24.57 17.59
CA MET A 1 5.11 23.33 17.44
C MET A 1 6.07 22.16 17.75
N VAL A 2 5.73 21.33 18.74
CA VAL A 2 6.59 20.17 19.07
C VAL A 2 6.38 19.13 17.98
N MET A 3 7.45 18.63 17.36
CA MET A 3 7.38 17.56 16.36
C MET A 3 6.97 16.25 17.05
N ARG A 4 6.00 15.54 16.49
CA ARG A 4 5.58 14.21 16.98
C ARG A 4 6.65 13.15 16.69
N PHE A 5 7.44 13.37 15.61
CA PHE A 5 8.49 12.43 15.16
C PHE A 5 9.88 13.07 15.18
N PRO A 6 10.41 13.50 16.37
CA PRO A 6 11.64 14.25 16.47
C PRO A 6 12.88 13.43 16.06
N ASN A 7 12.75 12.11 15.97
CA ASN A 7 13.84 11.18 15.65
C ASN A 7 13.83 10.74 14.16
N ALA A 8 13.03 11.38 13.32
CA ALA A 8 12.99 11.06 11.89
C ALA A 8 14.35 11.38 11.23
N GLN A 9 14.89 10.39 10.52
CA GLN A 9 16.13 10.49 9.76
C GLN A 9 15.81 10.34 8.29
N LEU A 10 15.87 11.43 7.55
CA LEU A 10 15.69 11.45 6.10
C LEU A 10 17.08 11.53 5.44
N SER A 11 17.39 10.58 4.55
CA SER A 11 18.66 10.58 3.83
C SER A 11 18.70 11.73 2.79
N PRO A 12 19.89 12.14 2.34
CA PRO A 12 20.02 12.82 1.05
C PRO A 12 19.46 11.93 -0.07
N PRO A 13 19.25 12.49 -1.28
CA PRO A 13 18.89 11.68 -2.45
C PRO A 13 19.88 10.53 -2.67
N ILE A 14 19.38 9.39 -3.15
CA ILE A 14 20.24 8.25 -3.50
C ILE A 14 21.08 8.65 -4.72
N PRO A 15 22.42 8.45 -4.71
CA PRO A 15 23.26 8.76 -5.85
C PRO A 15 22.74 8.15 -7.15
N GLY A 16 22.60 8.97 -8.19
CA GLY A 16 22.06 8.55 -9.48
C GLY A 16 20.53 8.47 -9.58
N ASN A 17 19.81 8.78 -8.47
CA ASN A 17 18.35 8.87 -8.47
C ASN A 17 17.86 9.93 -7.47
N ASP A 18 17.74 11.15 -7.92
CA ASP A 18 17.40 12.31 -7.06
C ASP A 18 16.00 12.23 -6.44
N GLY A 19 15.12 11.41 -6.99
CA GLY A 19 13.78 11.19 -6.47
C GLY A 19 13.71 10.23 -5.27
N LEU A 20 14.74 9.39 -5.07
CA LEU A 20 14.73 8.36 -4.03
C LEU A 20 15.42 8.82 -2.74
N ARG A 21 14.78 8.58 -1.59
CA ARG A 21 15.34 8.86 -0.26
C ARG A 21 14.90 7.78 0.73
N PHE A 22 15.79 7.42 1.65
CA PHE A 22 15.44 6.58 2.80
C PHE A 22 14.94 7.46 3.95
N LEU A 23 13.86 7.03 4.57
CA LEU A 23 13.33 7.57 5.82
C LEU A 23 13.33 6.46 6.87
N ASN A 24 13.91 6.74 8.03
CA ASN A 24 13.87 5.86 9.19
C ASN A 24 13.44 6.65 10.42
N PHE A 25 12.42 6.19 11.13
CA PHE A 25 11.94 6.87 12.34
C PHE A 25 11.30 5.91 13.33
N ARG A 26 11.21 6.34 14.57
CA ARG A 26 10.44 5.68 15.61
C ARG A 26 9.07 6.34 15.68
N GLY A 27 8.02 5.57 15.39
CA GLY A 27 6.63 5.95 15.60
C GLY A 27 6.12 5.48 16.97
N GLU A 28 4.82 5.56 17.14
CA GLU A 28 4.12 5.07 18.34
C GLU A 28 3.63 3.63 18.16
N ALA A 29 3.48 3.19 16.91
CA ALA A 29 2.88 1.91 16.56
C ALA A 29 3.86 0.72 16.68
N LEU A 30 5.16 0.96 16.48
CA LEU A 30 6.20 -0.08 16.54
C LEU A 30 7.03 0.06 17.81
N GLU A 31 7.49 -1.07 18.38
CA GLU A 31 8.42 -1.05 19.51
C GLU A 31 9.81 -0.50 19.12
N GLY A 32 10.16 -0.59 17.85
CA GLY A 32 11.43 -0.16 17.28
C GLY A 32 11.30 1.01 16.29
N ARG A 33 12.31 1.13 15.44
CA ARG A 33 12.31 2.04 14.30
C ARG A 33 11.75 1.30 13.08
N GLY A 34 11.06 2.04 12.21
CA GLY A 34 10.60 1.52 10.94
C GLY A 34 11.25 2.26 9.76
N ASP A 35 11.30 1.58 8.63
CA ASP A 35 11.92 2.05 7.41
C ASP A 35 10.89 2.32 6.32
N VAL A 36 11.10 3.40 5.58
CA VAL A 36 10.32 3.78 4.40
C VAL A 36 11.26 4.23 3.30
N LEU A 37 11.13 3.68 2.11
CA LEU A 37 11.74 4.25 0.92
C LEU A 37 10.74 5.19 0.26
N LEU A 38 11.18 6.39 -0.07
CA LEU A 38 10.36 7.44 -0.70
C LEU A 38 10.80 7.64 -2.14
N TYR A 39 9.84 7.81 -3.03
CA TYR A 39 10.06 8.38 -4.36
C TYR A 39 9.28 9.70 -4.47
N ALA A 40 10.01 10.79 -4.54
CA ALA A 40 9.48 12.13 -4.77
C ALA A 40 9.49 12.46 -6.27
N PRO A 41 8.37 12.90 -6.86
CA PRO A 41 8.32 13.24 -8.28
C PRO A 41 9.19 14.47 -8.59
N PRO A 42 9.69 14.62 -9.83
CA PRO A 42 10.46 15.79 -10.22
C PRO A 42 9.75 17.11 -9.87
N GLY A 43 10.50 18.04 -9.29
CA GLY A 43 9.97 19.34 -8.86
C GLY A 43 9.06 19.27 -7.62
N PHE A 44 9.08 18.19 -6.85
CA PHE A 44 8.27 18.00 -5.64
C PHE A 44 8.37 19.19 -4.67
N GLU A 45 9.57 19.72 -4.46
CA GLU A 45 9.83 20.79 -3.49
C GLU A 45 9.04 22.09 -3.80
N SER A 46 8.74 22.34 -5.07
CA SER A 46 7.98 23.51 -5.50
C SER A 46 6.46 23.30 -5.61
N LYS A 47 6.00 22.06 -5.45
CA LYS A 47 4.57 21.69 -5.54
C LYS A 47 3.84 21.93 -4.23
N ARG A 48 2.51 21.90 -4.29
CA ARG A 48 1.62 21.93 -3.12
C ARG A 48 0.44 21.00 -3.36
N GLY A 49 -0.08 20.42 -2.27
CA GLY A 49 -1.21 19.51 -2.34
C GLY A 49 -0.88 18.19 -3.04
N VAL A 50 0.39 17.76 -3.03
CA VAL A 50 0.82 16.49 -3.64
C VAL A 50 0.21 15.32 -2.87
N PRO A 51 -0.53 14.41 -3.50
CA PRO A 51 -1.07 13.24 -2.83
C PRO A 51 0.02 12.26 -2.39
N LEU A 52 -0.25 11.51 -1.33
CA LEU A 52 0.58 10.41 -0.85
C LEU A 52 0.01 9.09 -1.39
N LEU A 53 0.88 8.23 -1.93
CA LEU A 53 0.61 6.83 -2.24
C LEU A 53 1.45 5.95 -1.30
N LEU A 54 0.79 5.17 -0.45
CA LEU A 54 1.41 4.10 0.33
C LEU A 54 1.40 2.82 -0.52
N LEU A 55 2.56 2.34 -0.92
CA LEU A 55 2.74 1.19 -1.81
C LEU A 55 3.35 0.02 -1.03
N LEU A 56 2.51 -0.96 -0.68
CA LEU A 56 2.79 -2.03 0.26
C LEU A 56 3.38 -3.26 -0.43
N HIS A 57 4.40 -3.88 0.16
CA HIS A 57 5.03 -5.11 -0.35
C HIS A 57 4.30 -6.38 0.11
N GLY A 58 4.64 -7.52 -0.47
CA GLY A 58 4.19 -8.85 -0.08
C GLY A 58 5.06 -9.49 1.01
N VAL A 59 4.79 -10.76 1.37
CA VAL A 59 5.60 -11.55 2.31
C VAL A 59 7.05 -11.66 1.84
N HIS A 60 7.97 -11.87 2.77
CA HIS A 60 9.43 -11.86 2.64
C HIS A 60 9.97 -10.52 2.09
N GLY A 61 9.13 -9.48 2.06
CA GLY A 61 9.48 -8.19 1.50
C GLY A 61 9.90 -7.16 2.54
N CYS A 62 10.32 -6.02 2.03
CA CYS A 62 10.60 -4.83 2.82
C CYS A 62 10.53 -3.56 1.93
N GLN A 63 10.89 -2.40 2.46
CA GLN A 63 10.75 -1.09 1.81
C GLN A 63 11.45 -0.95 0.45
N TRP A 64 12.47 -1.76 0.13
CA TRP A 64 13.20 -1.64 -1.14
C TRP A 64 12.65 -2.51 -2.28
N ASN A 65 11.70 -3.42 -2.02
CA ASN A 65 11.26 -4.39 -3.02
C ASN A 65 10.61 -3.74 -4.25
N TRP A 66 9.73 -2.77 -4.07
CA TRP A 66 9.10 -2.06 -5.19
C TRP A 66 10.11 -1.26 -6.03
N TRP A 67 11.21 -0.84 -5.42
CA TRP A 67 12.28 -0.16 -6.14
C TRP A 67 13.18 -1.16 -6.89
N LEU A 68 13.86 -2.07 -6.17
CA LEU A 68 14.88 -2.93 -6.77
C LEU A 68 14.29 -4.02 -7.66
N ASN A 69 13.19 -4.63 -7.26
CA ASN A 69 12.55 -5.70 -8.04
C ASN A 69 11.48 -5.13 -8.99
N GLY A 70 10.74 -4.10 -8.56
CA GLY A 70 9.61 -3.54 -9.30
C GLY A 70 9.93 -2.33 -10.15
N SER A 71 11.11 -1.72 -10.03
CA SER A 71 11.54 -0.53 -10.79
C SER A 71 10.50 0.61 -10.80
N VAL A 72 9.75 0.77 -9.69
CA VAL A 72 8.60 1.70 -9.63
C VAL A 72 9.00 3.15 -9.85
N ASP A 73 10.21 3.55 -9.44
CA ASP A 73 10.79 4.87 -9.66
C ASP A 73 10.96 5.20 -11.14
N ARG A 74 11.46 4.24 -11.92
CA ARG A 74 11.60 4.37 -13.39
C ARG A 74 10.23 4.43 -14.04
N THR A 75 9.33 3.52 -13.69
CA THR A 75 7.95 3.48 -14.18
C THR A 75 7.23 4.81 -13.90
N ALA A 76 7.33 5.33 -12.68
CA ALA A 76 6.73 6.60 -12.31
C ALA A 76 7.35 7.78 -13.08
N SER A 77 8.68 7.80 -13.23
CA SER A 77 9.39 8.84 -14.00
C SER A 77 8.99 8.85 -15.47
N GLU A 78 8.84 7.69 -16.10
CA GLU A 78 8.34 7.55 -17.48
C GLU A 78 6.91 8.07 -17.58
N MET A 79 5.99 7.59 -16.73
CA MET A 79 4.59 7.97 -16.76
C MET A 79 4.35 9.45 -16.47
N LEU A 80 5.17 10.07 -15.63
CA LEU A 80 5.13 11.51 -15.39
C LEU A 80 5.53 12.30 -16.66
N ARG A 81 6.60 11.87 -17.34
CA ARG A 81 7.07 12.48 -18.59
C ARG A 81 6.02 12.35 -19.70
N ASP A 82 5.36 11.20 -19.79
CA ASP A 82 4.33 10.91 -20.79
C ASP A 82 2.94 11.45 -20.40
N GLY A 83 2.80 12.05 -19.20
CA GLY A 83 1.55 12.61 -18.71
C GLY A 83 0.49 11.55 -18.37
N THR A 84 0.86 10.27 -18.23
CA THR A 84 -0.08 9.17 -17.93
C THR A 84 -0.29 8.93 -16.44
N MET A 85 0.47 9.62 -15.57
CA MET A 85 0.19 9.72 -14.13
C MET A 85 0.27 11.18 -13.65
N SER A 86 -0.38 11.47 -12.52
CA SER A 86 -0.22 12.74 -11.81
C SER A 86 0.93 12.65 -10.80
N PRO A 87 1.60 13.78 -10.46
CA PRO A 87 2.61 13.77 -9.42
C PRO A 87 2.04 13.30 -8.08
N VAL A 88 2.61 12.23 -7.52
CA VAL A 88 2.32 11.72 -6.18
C VAL A 88 3.65 11.44 -5.45
N LEU A 89 3.70 11.61 -4.13
CA LEU A 89 4.79 11.07 -3.32
C LEU A 89 4.51 9.58 -3.10
N ILE A 90 5.39 8.70 -3.57
CA ILE A 90 5.26 7.25 -3.33
C ILE A 90 6.08 6.91 -2.09
N ALA A 91 5.42 6.38 -1.08
CA ALA A 91 6.07 5.85 0.11
C ALA A 91 5.93 4.32 0.12
N MET A 92 7.07 3.66 0.15
CA MET A 92 7.21 2.21 0.19
C MET A 92 7.71 1.83 1.59
N PRO A 93 6.82 1.54 2.53
CA PRO A 93 7.22 1.17 3.88
C PRO A 93 7.67 -0.28 3.97
N SER A 94 8.52 -0.59 4.98
CA SER A 94 8.53 -1.93 5.56
C SER A 94 7.19 -2.19 6.25
N ASP A 95 6.81 -3.45 6.36
CA ASP A 95 5.61 -3.86 7.09
C ASP A 95 5.78 -3.87 8.62
N GLY A 96 6.93 -3.37 9.11
CA GLY A 96 7.37 -3.44 10.51
C GLY A 96 8.30 -4.61 10.80
N LEU A 97 8.58 -5.47 9.80
CA LEU A 97 9.54 -6.58 9.82
C LEU A 97 9.26 -7.61 10.94
N TRP A 98 7.98 -7.90 11.19
CA TRP A 98 7.61 -9.02 12.06
C TRP A 98 7.67 -10.32 11.26
N GLY A 99 8.63 -11.18 11.62
CA GLY A 99 8.81 -12.46 10.95
C GLY A 99 8.98 -12.32 9.44
N ASP A 100 8.32 -13.20 8.69
CA ASP A 100 8.31 -13.20 7.23
C ASP A 100 7.20 -12.32 6.62
N GLY A 101 6.38 -11.72 7.46
CA GLY A 101 5.33 -10.79 7.08
C GLY A 101 4.28 -10.58 8.16
N SER A 102 4.04 -9.33 8.54
CA SER A 102 3.12 -8.95 9.63
C SER A 102 1.64 -9.05 9.26
N GLY A 103 1.30 -9.27 7.98
CA GLY A 103 -0.07 -9.13 7.49
C GLY A 103 -0.60 -7.69 7.57
N TYR A 104 0.23 -6.75 8.01
CA TYR A 104 -0.17 -5.37 8.33
C TYR A 104 -1.32 -5.30 9.34
N VAL A 105 -1.39 -6.26 10.26
CA VAL A 105 -2.40 -6.33 11.33
C VAL A 105 -1.75 -6.03 12.68
N PRO A 106 -2.53 -5.71 13.73
CA PRO A 106 -1.99 -5.60 15.08
C PRO A 106 -1.42 -6.93 15.57
N HIS A 107 -0.28 -6.88 16.26
CA HIS A 107 0.36 -7.98 16.96
C HIS A 107 0.68 -7.55 18.41
N PRO A 108 1.01 -8.48 19.32
CA PRO A 108 1.31 -8.14 20.72
C PRO A 108 2.45 -7.14 20.88
N HIS A 109 3.44 -7.17 19.97
CA HIS A 109 4.67 -6.38 20.02
C HIS A 109 4.68 -5.21 19.01
N GLY A 110 3.56 -4.87 18.40
CA GLY A 110 3.48 -3.77 17.46
C GLY A 110 2.15 -3.68 16.74
N ASN A 111 1.69 -2.48 16.51
CA ASN A 111 0.49 -2.24 15.72
C ASN A 111 0.86 -1.88 14.27
N TYR A 112 1.13 -2.91 13.46
CA TYR A 112 1.57 -2.73 12.07
C TYR A 112 0.51 -2.07 11.17
N GLU A 113 -0.75 -2.12 11.57
CA GLU A 113 -1.82 -1.35 10.95
C GLU A 113 -1.64 0.15 11.20
N LYS A 114 -1.48 0.57 12.47
CA LYS A 114 -1.27 1.98 12.83
C LYS A 114 0.04 2.53 12.26
N TRP A 115 1.07 1.71 12.12
CA TRP A 115 2.28 2.08 11.42
C TRP A 115 1.99 2.62 10.02
N ILE A 116 1.14 1.92 9.26
CA ILE A 116 0.77 2.32 7.90
C ILE A 116 -0.19 3.51 7.87
N VAL A 117 -1.24 3.52 8.71
CA VAL A 117 -2.31 4.51 8.56
C VAL A 117 -2.11 5.77 9.40
N ASP A 118 -1.30 5.74 10.45
CA ASP A 118 -1.11 6.86 11.38
C ASP A 118 0.33 7.39 11.38
N ASP A 119 1.32 6.53 11.67
CA ASP A 119 2.68 6.98 11.90
C ASP A 119 3.35 7.49 10.62
N ILE A 120 3.27 6.71 9.52
CA ILE A 120 3.89 7.10 8.24
C ILE A 120 3.25 8.38 7.68
N PRO A 121 1.93 8.49 7.49
CA PRO A 121 1.31 9.72 7.01
C PRO A 121 1.57 10.91 7.93
N GLY A 122 1.57 10.69 9.25
CA GLY A 122 1.87 11.71 10.24
C GLY A 122 3.30 12.25 10.09
N CYS A 123 4.30 11.37 10.07
CA CYS A 123 5.70 11.73 9.90
C CYS A 123 5.95 12.45 8.55
N LEU A 124 5.41 11.91 7.47
CA LEU A 124 5.56 12.54 6.15
C LEU A 124 4.90 13.91 6.08
N SER A 125 3.76 14.12 6.74
CA SER A 125 3.10 15.43 6.79
C SER A 125 3.88 16.47 7.60
N GLU A 126 4.69 16.04 8.57
CA GLU A 126 5.61 16.93 9.30
C GLU A 126 6.85 17.28 8.46
N LEU A 127 7.42 16.29 7.76
CA LEU A 127 8.62 16.48 6.96
C LEU A 127 8.37 17.22 5.64
N PHE A 128 7.18 17.03 5.04
CA PHE A 128 6.85 17.53 3.70
C PHE A 128 5.57 18.36 3.70
N PRO A 129 5.68 19.70 3.90
CA PRO A 129 4.53 20.59 3.84
C PRO A 129 3.87 20.66 2.44
N GLN A 130 4.51 20.07 1.43
CA GLN A 130 4.00 19.92 0.07
C GLN A 130 2.85 18.93 -0.05
N LEU A 131 2.73 18.00 0.90
CA LEU A 131 1.72 16.94 0.84
C LEU A 131 0.30 17.46 1.05
N GLN A 132 -0.64 16.84 0.35
CA GLN A 132 -2.05 16.90 0.67
C GLN A 132 -2.28 16.25 2.04
N ARG A 133 -2.94 16.96 2.93
CA ARG A 133 -3.23 16.46 4.28
C ARG A 133 -4.51 15.65 4.34
N GLY A 134 -4.53 14.68 5.24
CA GLY A 134 -5.74 13.98 5.69
C GLY A 134 -6.10 12.74 4.88
N LYS A 135 -5.79 12.67 3.58
CA LYS A 135 -6.11 11.51 2.74
C LYS A 135 -4.91 11.04 1.93
N PHE A 136 -4.86 9.73 1.67
CA PHE A 136 -3.79 9.07 0.92
C PHE A 136 -4.34 7.91 0.07
N PHE A 137 -3.59 7.48 -0.92
CA PHE A 137 -3.85 6.23 -1.65
C PHE A 137 -3.21 5.05 -0.94
N LEU A 138 -3.87 3.91 -1.00
CA LEU A 138 -3.33 2.62 -0.58
C LEU A 138 -3.23 1.68 -1.78
N ALA A 139 -2.04 1.14 -1.98
CA ALA A 139 -1.84 0.10 -2.99
C ALA A 139 -0.84 -0.94 -2.51
N GLY A 140 -0.84 -2.12 -3.13
CA GLY A 140 0.12 -3.16 -2.80
C GLY A 140 -0.08 -4.45 -3.57
N LEU A 141 0.84 -5.38 -3.38
CA LEU A 141 0.83 -6.71 -3.97
C LEU A 141 0.70 -7.81 -2.89
N SER A 142 0.05 -8.92 -3.22
CA SER A 142 -0.01 -10.10 -2.36
C SER A 142 -0.52 -9.75 -0.94
N MET A 143 0.26 -9.97 0.11
CA MET A 143 -0.02 -9.52 1.49
C MET A 143 -0.26 -8.01 1.56
N GLY A 144 0.52 -7.20 0.83
CA GLY A 144 0.32 -5.76 0.75
C GLY A 144 -0.96 -5.37 0.00
N GLY A 145 -1.41 -6.19 -0.96
CA GLY A 145 -2.71 -6.04 -1.62
C GLY A 145 -3.86 -6.27 -0.65
N PHE A 146 -3.78 -7.32 0.17
CA PHE A 146 -4.73 -7.57 1.27
C PHE A 146 -4.78 -6.38 2.22
N ALA A 147 -3.62 -5.90 2.66
CA ALA A 147 -3.55 -4.74 3.56
C ALA A 147 -4.14 -3.48 2.93
N ALA A 148 -3.84 -3.20 1.66
CA ALA A 148 -4.39 -2.05 0.95
C ALA A 148 -5.92 -2.09 0.89
N MET A 149 -6.50 -3.25 0.59
CA MET A 149 -7.96 -3.44 0.58
C MET A 149 -8.56 -3.34 1.99
N ARG A 150 -8.00 -4.08 2.97
CA ARG A 150 -8.50 -4.09 4.34
C ARG A 150 -8.46 -2.69 4.96
N LEU A 151 -7.29 -2.07 4.96
CA LEU A 151 -7.10 -0.73 5.54
C LEU A 151 -7.88 0.33 4.77
N GLY A 152 -7.91 0.23 3.44
CA GLY A 152 -8.66 1.16 2.61
C GLY A 152 -10.17 1.11 2.84
N MET A 153 -10.73 -0.06 3.06
CA MET A 153 -12.14 -0.24 3.40
C MET A 153 -12.42 0.14 4.87
N LYS A 154 -11.53 -0.22 5.80
CA LYS A 154 -11.65 0.08 7.24
C LYS A 154 -11.58 1.59 7.51
N TYR A 155 -10.63 2.26 6.89
CA TYR A 155 -10.38 3.70 7.03
C TYR A 155 -10.89 4.51 5.83
N ALA A 156 -12.04 4.15 5.28
CA ALA A 156 -12.59 4.65 4.02
C ALA A 156 -12.59 6.18 3.91
N THR A 157 -12.85 6.90 4.98
CA THR A 157 -12.87 8.38 5.00
C THR A 157 -11.49 9.03 4.85
N ARG A 158 -10.43 8.27 5.07
CA ARG A 158 -9.02 8.71 4.99
C ARG A 158 -8.34 8.28 3.70
N VAL A 159 -8.99 7.47 2.86
CA VAL A 159 -8.39 6.90 1.66
C VAL A 159 -8.99 7.53 0.40
N LEU A 160 -8.12 7.92 -0.53
CA LEU A 160 -8.49 8.48 -1.83
C LEU A 160 -8.88 7.39 -2.83
N GLY A 161 -8.20 6.26 -2.78
CA GLY A 161 -8.42 5.12 -3.66
C GLY A 161 -7.60 3.90 -3.24
N ILE A 162 -8.06 2.72 -3.62
CA ILE A 162 -7.48 1.41 -3.29
C ILE A 162 -7.08 0.70 -4.58
N SER A 163 -5.83 0.21 -4.65
CA SER A 163 -5.36 -0.61 -5.77
C SER A 163 -4.58 -1.83 -5.27
N ALA A 164 -4.97 -3.04 -5.70
CA ALA A 164 -4.31 -4.26 -5.28
C ALA A 164 -3.92 -5.15 -6.47
N HIS A 165 -2.79 -5.85 -6.36
CA HIS A 165 -2.26 -6.77 -7.36
C HIS A 165 -2.07 -8.15 -6.74
N SER A 166 -2.55 -9.22 -7.40
CA SER A 166 -2.35 -10.60 -6.96
C SER A 166 -2.62 -10.78 -5.47
N SER A 167 -3.75 -10.28 -5.00
CA SER A 167 -3.96 -10.08 -3.57
C SER A 167 -4.25 -11.37 -2.83
N VAL A 168 -3.66 -11.53 -1.65
CA VAL A 168 -4.27 -12.33 -0.59
C VAL A 168 -5.65 -11.72 -0.28
N THR A 169 -6.68 -12.54 -0.19
CA THR A 169 -8.05 -12.10 0.07
C THR A 169 -8.55 -12.47 1.46
N HIS A 170 -7.85 -13.37 2.12
CA HIS A 170 -8.09 -13.76 3.50
C HIS A 170 -6.77 -14.08 4.20
N VAL A 171 -6.59 -13.61 5.42
CA VAL A 171 -5.34 -13.70 6.17
C VAL A 171 -4.82 -15.14 6.32
N ALA A 172 -5.72 -16.14 6.39
CA ALA A 172 -5.35 -17.56 6.46
C ALA A 172 -4.55 -18.04 5.22
N GLN A 173 -4.66 -17.37 4.08
CA GLN A 173 -3.90 -17.74 2.87
C GLN A 173 -2.41 -17.43 3.01
N LEU A 174 -2.02 -16.56 3.94
CA LEU A 174 -0.62 -16.27 4.22
C LEU A 174 0.16 -17.53 4.61
N SER A 175 -0.46 -18.49 5.28
CA SER A 175 0.15 -19.78 5.64
C SER A 175 0.61 -20.62 4.44
N ARG A 176 0.19 -20.30 3.22
CA ARG A 176 0.70 -20.92 1.99
C ARG A 176 2.12 -20.44 1.64
N PHE A 177 2.51 -19.28 2.14
CA PHE A 177 3.75 -18.59 1.77
C PHE A 177 4.75 -18.47 2.92
N ILE A 178 4.26 -18.47 4.16
CA ILE A 178 5.06 -18.29 5.37
C ILE A 178 4.68 -19.33 6.43
N PRO A 179 5.64 -19.73 7.31
CA PRO A 179 5.43 -20.86 8.25
C PRO A 179 4.64 -20.48 9.50
N TYR A 180 3.75 -19.48 9.43
CA TYR A 180 2.93 -19.07 10.57
C TYR A 180 1.50 -19.55 10.41
N PRO A 181 0.88 -20.06 11.49
CA PRO A 181 -0.51 -20.46 11.45
C PRO A 181 -1.43 -19.23 11.35
N PRO A 182 -2.66 -19.38 10.81
CA PRO A 182 -3.61 -18.26 10.69
C PRO A 182 -3.89 -17.51 11.99
N GLU A 183 -3.84 -18.22 13.13
CA GLU A 183 -4.05 -17.67 14.47
C GLU A 183 -3.01 -16.61 14.85
N ALA A 184 -1.82 -16.66 14.25
CA ALA A 184 -0.77 -15.66 14.44
C ALA A 184 -1.17 -14.25 13.95
N PHE A 185 -2.27 -14.13 13.19
CA PHE A 185 -2.76 -12.88 12.62
C PHE A 185 -4.12 -12.43 13.21
N GLN A 186 -4.61 -13.09 14.28
CA GLN A 186 -5.95 -12.86 14.83
C GLN A 186 -6.00 -11.93 16.06
N PHE A 187 -5.01 -11.09 16.27
CA PHE A 187 -4.92 -10.23 17.45
C PHE A 187 -5.96 -9.10 17.50
N ALA A 188 -6.60 -8.77 16.39
CA ALA A 188 -7.56 -7.68 16.31
C ALA A 188 -9.03 -8.10 16.41
N GLY A 189 -9.30 -9.39 16.65
CA GLY A 189 -10.66 -9.94 16.67
C GLY A 189 -11.09 -10.49 15.31
N GLY A 190 -12.01 -11.45 15.30
CA GLY A 190 -12.34 -12.29 14.15
C GLY A 190 -12.85 -11.58 12.89
N THR A 191 -13.44 -10.40 13.01
CA THR A 191 -13.95 -9.61 11.86
C THR A 191 -12.95 -8.59 11.34
N ASP A 192 -11.89 -8.27 12.06
CA ASP A 192 -10.94 -7.21 11.66
C ASP A 192 -10.16 -7.55 10.39
N THR A 193 -9.90 -8.83 10.14
CA THR A 193 -9.22 -9.33 8.93
C THR A 193 -10.16 -9.68 7.79
N ASP A 194 -11.46 -9.51 7.95
CA ASP A 194 -12.48 -9.84 6.94
C ASP A 194 -12.73 -8.64 6.01
N LEU A 195 -12.34 -8.78 4.75
CA LEU A 195 -12.54 -7.75 3.72
C LEU A 195 -14.03 -7.46 3.48
N LEU A 196 -14.87 -8.50 3.45
CA LEU A 196 -16.31 -8.35 3.17
C LEU A 196 -17.06 -7.71 4.34
N TYR A 197 -16.59 -7.94 5.58
CA TYR A 197 -17.10 -7.22 6.74
C TYR A 197 -16.90 -5.70 6.59
N TRP A 198 -15.68 -5.26 6.25
CA TRP A 198 -15.41 -3.83 6.07
C TRP A 198 -16.09 -3.25 4.83
N ALA A 199 -16.16 -4.03 3.74
CA ALA A 199 -16.88 -3.64 2.54
C ALA A 199 -18.37 -3.38 2.82
N LYS A 200 -19.02 -4.20 3.63
CA LYS A 200 -20.41 -4.02 4.08
C LYS A 200 -20.55 -2.83 5.02
N THR A 201 -19.72 -2.80 6.06
CA THR A 201 -19.81 -1.81 7.14
C THR A 201 -19.64 -0.38 6.64
N ASN A 202 -18.69 -0.15 5.73
CA ASN A 202 -18.35 1.17 5.23
C ASN A 202 -18.82 1.43 3.80
N ARG A 203 -19.77 0.63 3.28
CA ARG A 203 -20.20 0.63 1.88
C ARG A 203 -20.45 2.02 1.28
N ALA A 204 -21.13 2.89 2.01
CA ALA A 204 -21.46 4.23 1.54
C ALA A 204 -20.28 5.21 1.49
N LEU A 205 -19.16 4.84 2.12
CA LEU A 205 -17.97 5.67 2.28
C LEU A 205 -16.77 5.14 1.51
N LEU A 206 -16.90 3.97 0.86
CA LEU A 206 -15.79 3.32 0.18
C LEU A 206 -15.23 4.21 -0.92
N PRO A 207 -13.90 4.40 -0.96
CA PRO A 207 -13.26 5.09 -2.06
C PRO A 207 -13.26 4.20 -3.32
N PRO A 208 -12.95 4.77 -4.50
CA PRO A 208 -12.72 3.97 -5.70
C PRO A 208 -11.75 2.80 -5.42
N LEU A 209 -12.13 1.62 -5.90
CA LEU A 209 -11.42 0.36 -5.68
C LEU A 209 -11.11 -0.30 -7.02
N ARG A 210 -9.87 -0.70 -7.21
CA ARG A 210 -9.47 -1.63 -8.26
C ARG A 210 -8.57 -2.73 -7.74
N PHE A 211 -8.62 -3.91 -8.35
CA PHE A 211 -7.64 -4.97 -8.15
C PHE A 211 -7.49 -5.83 -9.40
N ASP A 212 -6.37 -6.51 -9.51
CA ASP A 212 -6.10 -7.44 -10.60
C ASP A 212 -5.33 -8.66 -10.10
N CYS A 213 -5.35 -9.72 -10.91
CA CYS A 213 -4.60 -10.95 -10.65
C CYS A 213 -4.12 -11.57 -11.96
N GLY A 214 -2.96 -12.22 -11.90
CA GLY A 214 -2.45 -13.00 -13.01
C GLY A 214 -3.29 -14.25 -13.27
N THR A 215 -3.53 -14.60 -14.53
CA THR A 215 -4.34 -15.80 -14.88
C THR A 215 -3.63 -17.12 -14.55
N GLU A 216 -2.33 -17.09 -14.29
CA GLU A 216 -1.50 -18.23 -13.90
C GLU A 216 -1.07 -18.12 -12.42
N ASP A 217 -1.60 -17.12 -11.69
CA ASP A 217 -1.33 -16.90 -10.27
C ASP A 217 -2.04 -17.94 -9.39
N SER A 218 -1.35 -18.42 -8.37
CA SER A 218 -1.92 -19.37 -7.39
C SER A 218 -3.08 -18.81 -6.56
N LEU A 219 -3.29 -17.49 -6.57
CA LEU A 219 -4.38 -16.79 -5.88
C LEU A 219 -5.52 -16.35 -6.84
N ILE A 220 -5.51 -16.80 -8.10
CA ILE A 220 -6.49 -16.32 -9.09
C ILE A 220 -7.93 -16.66 -8.68
N GLU A 221 -8.19 -17.88 -8.20
CA GLU A 221 -9.55 -18.29 -7.83
C GLU A 221 -10.08 -17.52 -6.62
N GLU A 222 -9.24 -17.20 -5.65
CA GLU A 222 -9.61 -16.39 -4.49
C GLU A 222 -9.90 -14.94 -4.90
N ASN A 223 -9.17 -14.37 -5.86
CA ASN A 223 -9.44 -13.04 -6.39
C ASN A 223 -10.75 -13.03 -7.22
N ARG A 224 -11.04 -14.07 -8.00
CA ARG A 224 -12.32 -14.26 -8.68
C ARG A 224 -13.48 -14.38 -7.69
N MET A 225 -13.27 -15.09 -6.57
CA MET A 225 -14.27 -15.21 -5.53
C MET A 225 -14.55 -13.86 -4.88
N LEU A 226 -13.51 -13.12 -4.50
CA LEU A 226 -13.66 -11.77 -3.95
C LEU A 226 -14.42 -10.84 -4.92
N HIS A 227 -14.11 -10.91 -6.22
CA HIS A 227 -14.83 -10.14 -7.24
C HIS A 227 -16.33 -10.48 -7.25
N ARG A 228 -16.71 -11.76 -7.22
CA ARG A 228 -18.11 -12.19 -7.15
C ARG A 228 -18.79 -11.66 -5.88
N ASP A 229 -18.15 -11.83 -4.73
CA ASP A 229 -18.69 -11.42 -3.44
C ASP A 229 -18.92 -9.89 -3.37
N LEU A 230 -17.96 -9.11 -3.85
CA LEU A 230 -18.10 -7.65 -3.92
C LEU A 230 -19.20 -7.23 -4.90
N THR A 231 -19.38 -7.96 -6.00
CA THR A 231 -20.45 -7.74 -6.98
C THR A 231 -21.81 -8.02 -6.35
N GLU A 232 -21.99 -9.14 -5.64
CA GLU A 232 -23.22 -9.49 -4.92
C GLU A 232 -23.54 -8.43 -3.84
N LEU A 233 -22.53 -7.92 -3.16
CA LEU A 233 -22.66 -6.83 -2.20
C LEU A 233 -22.93 -5.48 -2.86
N ARG A 234 -22.91 -5.39 -4.18
CA ARG A 234 -23.05 -4.16 -4.98
C ARG A 234 -22.01 -3.10 -4.54
N VAL A 235 -20.79 -3.51 -4.26
CA VAL A 235 -19.65 -2.60 -4.03
C VAL A 235 -19.06 -2.22 -5.38
N PRO A 236 -19.05 -0.94 -5.76
CA PRO A 236 -18.42 -0.50 -7.01
C PRO A 236 -16.92 -0.79 -6.98
N HIS A 237 -16.42 -1.53 -7.96
CA HIS A 237 -15.00 -1.84 -8.10
C HIS A 237 -14.65 -2.20 -9.53
N THR A 238 -13.37 -2.14 -9.87
CA THR A 238 -12.81 -2.66 -11.12
C THR A 238 -12.00 -3.91 -10.81
N TYR A 239 -12.30 -5.02 -11.47
CA TYR A 239 -11.49 -6.24 -11.42
C TYR A 239 -11.00 -6.57 -12.83
N GLU A 240 -9.72 -6.90 -12.95
CA GLU A 240 -9.08 -7.22 -14.22
C GLU A 240 -8.18 -8.45 -14.06
N GLU A 241 -8.09 -9.26 -15.11
CA GLU A 241 -7.17 -10.40 -15.18
C GLU A 241 -6.23 -10.21 -16.35
N PHE A 242 -4.95 -10.52 -16.13
CA PHE A 242 -3.92 -10.45 -17.17
C PHE A 242 -3.09 -11.72 -17.14
N ARG A 243 -2.49 -12.05 -18.26
CA ARG A 243 -1.56 -13.18 -18.30
C ARG A 243 -0.36 -12.90 -17.37
N GLY A 244 -0.01 -13.90 -16.54
CA GLY A 244 1.15 -13.86 -15.64
C GLY A 244 0.92 -14.61 -14.34
N ASN A 245 1.98 -14.70 -13.56
CA ASN A 245 2.08 -15.46 -12.32
C ASN A 245 2.13 -14.55 -11.10
N HIS A 246 2.34 -15.16 -9.91
CA HIS A 246 2.58 -14.47 -8.64
C HIS A 246 4.05 -14.05 -8.54
N ASP A 247 4.49 -13.11 -9.38
CA ASP A 247 5.90 -12.75 -9.52
C ASP A 247 6.16 -11.29 -9.89
N TRP A 248 7.43 -10.88 -9.76
CA TRP A 248 7.84 -9.51 -10.04
C TRP A 248 7.64 -9.08 -11.51
N PRO A 249 7.84 -9.91 -12.54
CA PRO A 249 7.48 -9.54 -13.92
C PRO A 249 6.04 -9.04 -14.03
N TYR A 250 5.08 -9.74 -13.42
CA TYR A 250 3.68 -9.33 -13.39
C TYR A 250 3.49 -7.99 -12.68
N TRP A 251 4.01 -7.85 -11.46
CA TRP A 251 3.82 -6.64 -10.66
C TRP A 251 4.51 -5.41 -11.24
N THR A 252 5.69 -5.57 -11.84
CA THR A 252 6.43 -4.50 -12.52
C THR A 252 5.63 -3.94 -13.70
N GLU A 253 5.01 -4.81 -14.49
CA GLU A 253 4.16 -4.40 -15.61
C GLU A 253 2.89 -3.70 -15.11
N HIS A 254 2.22 -4.27 -14.11
CA HIS A 254 0.88 -3.84 -13.72
C HIS A 254 0.84 -2.71 -12.68
N VAL A 255 1.95 -2.32 -12.02
CA VAL A 255 2.00 -1.13 -11.17
C VAL A 255 1.65 0.15 -11.94
N ARG A 256 1.87 0.18 -13.25
CA ARG A 256 1.42 1.28 -14.13
C ARG A 256 -0.08 1.54 -14.01
N ARG A 257 -0.89 0.49 -13.82
CA ARG A 257 -2.34 0.61 -13.64
C ARG A 257 -2.70 1.29 -12.33
N THR A 258 -1.95 1.01 -11.26
CA THR A 258 -2.08 1.73 -9.98
C THR A 258 -1.78 3.22 -10.16
N LEU A 259 -0.68 3.57 -10.81
CA LEU A 259 -0.27 4.96 -11.00
C LEU A 259 -1.27 5.73 -11.89
N ALA A 260 -1.76 5.10 -12.97
CA ALA A 260 -2.80 5.66 -13.81
C ALA A 260 -4.16 5.76 -13.08
N PHE A 261 -4.48 4.80 -12.22
CA PHE A 261 -5.68 4.84 -11.39
C PHE A 261 -5.64 6.02 -10.41
N CYS A 262 -4.51 6.28 -9.76
CA CYS A 262 -4.36 7.46 -8.91
C CYS A 262 -4.67 8.76 -9.68
N LYS A 263 -4.17 8.88 -10.92
CA LYS A 263 -4.48 10.03 -11.78
C LYS A 263 -5.99 10.16 -12.02
N ARG A 264 -6.65 9.08 -12.47
CA ARG A 264 -8.11 9.12 -12.73
C ARG A 264 -8.93 9.54 -11.50
N VAL A 265 -8.55 9.04 -10.32
CA VAL A 265 -9.24 9.42 -9.06
C VAL A 265 -9.03 10.89 -8.70
N LEU A 266 -7.89 11.48 -9.05
CA LEU A 266 -7.60 12.90 -8.78
C LEU A 266 -8.27 13.85 -9.78
N GLU A 267 -8.58 13.38 -10.97
CA GLU A 267 -9.24 14.17 -12.02
C GLU A 267 -10.78 14.12 -11.94
N GLY A 268 -11.36 13.20 -11.15
CA GLY A 268 -12.79 13.06 -10.92
C GLY A 268 -13.40 12.06 -11.87
#